data_9d2cd2b36c0270512bdb5e49c1eb731d
#
_entry.id   9d2cd2b36c0270512bdb5e49c1eb731d
#
_cell.length_a   1.000
_cell.length_b   1.000
_cell.length_c   1.000
_cell.angle_alpha   90.00
_cell.angle_beta   90.00
_cell.angle_gamma   90.00
#
_symmetry.space_group_name_H-M   'P 1'
#
loop_
_entity.id
_entity.type
_entity.pdbx_description
1 polymer ?
#
loop_
_entity_poly.entity_id
_entity_poly.type
_entity_poly.pdbx_seq_one_letter_code
_entity_poly.pdbx_strand_id
1 'polypeptide(L)'
;MDLNFHGGDEKKVIEAFQIMWNKYPEPAMLINRGKRVMALNWACRQAGPSLGSFCHEISCCQDINNNCLVNECFEKRQATFVVINDGKKQWTIHWVPLEGYPDYCVHFFAGSGQ
;
A
#
# COMPACT_ATOMS: atom_id res chain seq x y z
N MET A 1 -9.96 25.92 7.27
CA MET A 1 -9.97 25.23 7.09
C MET A 1 -10.24 24.46 7.17
N ASP A 2 -10.57 24.08 7.00
CA ASP A 2 -10.81 23.20 7.03
C ASP A 2 -10.69 22.34 6.80
N LEU A 3 -10.57 22.32 6.87
CA LEU A 3 -10.44 21.53 6.56
C LEU A 3 -10.76 20.45 6.46
N ASN A 4 -11.00 20.34 6.46
CA ASN A 4 -11.43 19.24 6.44
C ASN A 4 -11.98 18.59 5.44
N PHE A 5 -11.91 18.44 4.77
CA PHE A 5 -12.27 17.84 3.89
C PHE A 5 -11.72 16.72 3.45
N HIS A 6 -12.20 15.91 3.91
CA HIS A 6 -11.54 14.64 3.77
C HIS A 6 -11.86 13.99 2.44
N GLY A 7 -13.04 14.17 1.95
CA GLY A 7 -13.41 13.63 0.66
C GLY A 7 -12.57 14.16 -0.49
N GLY A 8 -12.22 15.44 -0.42
CA GLY A 8 -11.40 16.04 -1.44
C GLY A 8 -9.99 15.50 -1.44
N ASP A 9 -9.44 15.30 -0.25
CA ASP A 9 -8.10 14.75 -0.12
C ASP A 9 -8.04 13.32 -0.61
N GLU A 10 -9.03 12.53 -0.28
CA GLU A 10 -9.05 11.13 -0.68
C GLU A 10 -9.06 11.01 -2.20
N LYS A 11 -9.90 11.79 -2.87
CA LYS A 11 -9.96 11.73 -4.31
C LYS A 11 -8.64 12.12 -4.95
N LYS A 12 -8.03 13.18 -4.45
CA LYS A 12 -6.76 13.66 -4.97
C LYS A 12 -5.67 12.60 -4.80
N VAL A 13 -5.62 11.97 -3.64
CA VAL A 13 -4.61 10.98 -3.36
C VAL A 13 -4.81 9.74 -4.23
N ILE A 14 -6.05 9.33 -4.42
CA ILE A 14 -6.35 8.18 -5.29
C ILE A 14 -5.92 8.47 -6.72
N GLU A 15 -6.22 9.64 -7.23
CA GLU A 15 -5.84 10.00 -8.60
C GLU A 15 -4.33 10.02 -8.77
N ALA A 16 -3.64 10.60 -7.80
CA ALA A 16 -2.18 10.65 -7.85
C ALA A 16 -1.58 9.24 -7.82
N PHE A 17 -2.14 8.39 -6.96
CA PHE A 17 -1.68 7.00 -6.89
C PHE A 17 -1.83 6.32 -8.24
N GLN A 18 -2.97 6.48 -8.88
CA GLN A 18 -3.22 5.80 -10.14
C GLN A 18 -2.29 6.27 -11.24
N ILE A 19 -2.01 7.57 -11.29
CA ILE A 19 -1.09 8.10 -12.28
C ILE A 19 0.31 7.54 -12.07
N MET A 20 0.75 7.44 -10.84
CA MET A 20 2.13 7.09 -10.55
C MET A 20 2.37 5.58 -10.51
N TRP A 21 1.38 4.80 -10.11
CA TRP A 21 1.60 3.40 -9.80
C TRP A 21 0.89 2.41 -10.70
N ASN A 22 -0.05 2.87 -11.54
CA ASN A 22 -0.87 1.92 -12.29
C ASN A 22 -0.05 1.01 -13.20
N LYS A 23 1.05 1.50 -13.74
CA LYS A 23 1.89 0.69 -14.63
C LYS A 23 3.10 0.08 -13.94
N TYR A 24 3.23 0.28 -12.66
CA TYR A 24 4.28 -0.40 -11.90
C TYR A 24 4.03 -1.91 -11.98
N PRO A 25 5.07 -2.72 -12.32
CA PRO A 25 4.84 -4.12 -12.68
C PRO A 25 4.51 -5.06 -11.53
N GLU A 26 4.72 -4.64 -10.29
CA GLU A 26 4.41 -5.48 -9.14
C GLU A 26 3.22 -4.88 -8.38
N PRO A 27 2.61 -5.66 -7.47
CA PRO A 27 1.46 -5.13 -6.73
C PRO A 27 1.77 -3.88 -5.93
N ALA A 28 0.87 -2.92 -6.01
CA ALA A 28 0.93 -1.70 -5.21
C ALA A 28 -0.49 -1.30 -4.85
N MET A 29 -0.67 -0.81 -3.64
CA MET A 29 -1.98 -0.38 -3.19
C MET A 29 -1.87 0.84 -2.30
N LEU A 30 -2.92 1.64 -2.31
CA LEU A 30 -3.06 2.80 -1.44
C LEU A 30 -3.93 2.40 -0.27
N ILE A 31 -3.43 2.61 0.94
CA ILE A 31 -4.09 2.18 2.15
C ILE A 31 -4.32 3.40 3.04
N ASN A 32 -5.50 3.50 3.64
CA ASN A 32 -5.74 4.59 4.59
C ASN A 32 -5.38 4.14 6.01
N ARG A 33 -5.46 5.08 6.95
CA ARG A 33 -5.07 4.81 8.33
C ARG A 33 -5.91 3.70 8.97
N GLY A 34 -7.14 3.52 8.50
CA GLY A 34 -7.97 2.42 8.97
C GLY A 34 -7.63 1.09 8.33
N LYS A 35 -6.57 1.05 7.53
CA LYS A 35 -6.09 -0.16 6.85
C LYS A 35 -7.03 -0.65 5.76
N ARG A 36 -7.84 0.25 5.22
CA ARG A 36 -8.68 -0.09 4.08
C ARG A 36 -7.93 0.22 2.79
N VAL A 37 -8.15 -0.63 1.81
CA VAL A 37 -7.54 -0.47 0.49
C VAL A 37 -8.36 0.52 -0.30
N MET A 38 -7.73 1.64 -0.65
CA MET A 38 -8.40 2.74 -1.33
C MET A 38 -8.17 2.72 -2.84
N ALA A 39 -7.08 2.15 -3.29
CA ALA A 39 -6.78 2.05 -4.71
C ALA A 39 -5.80 0.92 -4.94
N LEU A 40 -5.85 0.33 -6.12
CA LEU A 40 -5.00 -0.79 -6.52
C LEU A 40 -4.40 -0.47 -7.88
N ASN A 41 -3.14 -0.84 -8.08
CA ASN A 41 -2.59 -0.71 -9.42
C ASN A 41 -3.01 -1.94 -10.26
N TRP A 42 -2.65 -1.91 -11.55
CA TRP A 42 -3.06 -2.97 -12.46
C TRP A 42 -2.56 -4.35 -12.00
N ALA A 43 -1.28 -4.43 -11.62
CA ALA A 43 -0.72 -5.71 -11.19
C ALA A 43 -1.45 -6.26 -9.97
N CYS A 44 -1.83 -5.39 -9.05
CA CYS A 44 -2.55 -5.82 -7.86
C CYS A 44 -3.95 -6.32 -8.21
N ARG A 45 -4.61 -5.69 -9.16
CA ARG A 45 -5.94 -6.14 -9.60
C ARG A 45 -5.89 -7.52 -10.20
N GLN A 46 -4.81 -7.84 -10.90
CA GLN A 46 -4.65 -9.16 -11.49
C GLN A 46 -4.51 -10.24 -10.41
N ALA A 47 -4.06 -9.87 -9.24
CA ALA A 47 -3.93 -10.80 -8.13
C ALA A 47 -5.25 -11.03 -7.38
N GLY A 48 -6.26 -10.19 -7.63
CA GLY A 48 -7.60 -10.44 -7.14
C GLY A 48 -8.13 -9.67 -5.96
N PRO A 49 -7.36 -8.80 -5.29
CA PRO A 49 -7.91 -8.09 -4.15
C PRO A 49 -9.00 -7.09 -4.55
N SER A 50 -9.82 -6.71 -3.59
CA SER A 50 -10.94 -5.81 -3.83
C SER A 50 -10.73 -4.47 -3.14
N LEU A 51 -11.24 -3.43 -3.77
CA LEU A 51 -11.25 -2.11 -3.13
C LEU A 51 -12.13 -2.16 -1.89
N GLY A 52 -11.75 -1.40 -0.89
CA GLY A 52 -12.51 -1.31 0.34
C GLY A 52 -12.22 -2.41 1.33
N SER A 53 -11.53 -3.45 0.92
CA SER A 53 -11.13 -4.51 1.84
C SER A 53 -10.10 -3.99 2.81
N PHE A 54 -10.03 -4.62 3.98
CA PHE A 54 -8.89 -4.37 4.85
C PHE A 54 -7.67 -5.05 4.27
N CYS A 55 -6.52 -4.41 4.37
CA CYS A 55 -5.32 -4.95 3.75
C CYS A 55 -4.95 -6.33 4.27
N HIS A 56 -5.24 -6.61 5.54
CA HIS A 56 -4.89 -7.91 6.11
C HIS A 56 -5.78 -9.04 5.59
N GLU A 57 -6.86 -8.71 4.88
CA GLU A 57 -7.73 -9.71 4.28
C GLU A 57 -7.27 -10.12 2.88
N ILE A 58 -6.29 -9.42 2.34
CA ILE A 58 -5.80 -9.70 1.00
C ILE A 58 -4.73 -10.77 1.08
N SER A 59 -4.84 -11.79 0.22
CA SER A 59 -3.97 -12.96 0.33
C SER A 59 -2.49 -12.61 0.24
N CYS A 60 -2.13 -11.63 -0.57
CA CYS A 60 -0.72 -11.25 -0.67
C CYS A 60 -0.20 -10.61 0.62
N CYS A 61 -1.11 -10.14 1.48
CA CYS A 61 -0.71 -9.56 2.76
C CYS A 61 -0.80 -10.59 3.89
N GLN A 62 -1.60 -11.63 3.72
CA GLN A 62 -1.75 -12.64 4.75
C GLN A 62 -0.44 -13.34 5.05
N ASP A 63 0.35 -13.57 4.01
CA ASP A 63 1.63 -14.25 4.17
C ASP A 63 2.62 -13.45 4.99
N ILE A 64 2.42 -12.15 5.08
CA ILE A 64 3.33 -11.29 5.84
C ILE A 64 2.65 -10.72 7.08
N ASN A 65 1.55 -11.31 7.49
CA ASN A 65 0.74 -10.77 8.58
C ASN A 65 1.56 -10.50 9.84
N ASN A 66 2.47 -11.40 10.17
CA ASN A 66 3.30 -11.23 11.36
C ASN A 66 4.43 -10.23 11.15
N ASN A 67 4.68 -9.84 9.92
CA ASN A 67 5.74 -8.92 9.57
C ASN A 67 5.21 -7.60 9.03
N CYS A 68 3.92 -7.36 9.15
CA CYS A 68 3.31 -6.17 8.59
C CYS A 68 3.70 -4.95 9.43
N LEU A 69 4.27 -3.96 8.78
CA LEU A 69 4.76 -2.76 9.46
C LEU A 69 3.91 -1.53 9.16
N VAL A 70 2.65 -1.75 8.75
CA VAL A 70 1.79 -0.64 8.37
C VAL A 70 1.53 0.30 9.54
N ASN A 71 1.36 -0.24 10.74
CA ASN A 71 1.13 0.61 11.92
C ASN A 71 2.35 1.47 12.21
N GLU A 72 3.55 0.90 12.09
CA GLU A 72 4.76 1.68 12.30
C GLU A 72 4.88 2.81 11.28
N CYS A 73 4.52 2.53 10.05
CA CYS A 73 4.57 3.55 9.00
C CYS A 73 3.68 4.74 9.38
N PHE A 74 2.46 4.47 9.81
CA PHE A 74 1.56 5.55 10.18
C PHE A 74 2.01 6.28 11.43
N GLU A 75 2.49 5.56 12.43
CA GLU A 75 2.85 6.18 13.69
C GLU A 75 4.14 6.98 13.60
N LYS A 76 5.12 6.45 12.91
CA LYS A 76 6.43 7.10 12.82
C LYS A 76 6.56 8.01 11.62
N ARG A 77 5.62 7.93 10.69
CA ARG A 77 5.64 8.74 9.47
C ARG A 77 6.93 8.55 8.70
N GLN A 78 7.40 7.32 8.67
CA GLN A 78 8.62 6.95 7.97
C GLN A 78 8.36 5.72 7.13
N ALA A 79 9.08 5.62 6.02
CA ALA A 79 9.01 4.42 5.20
C ALA A 79 9.53 3.24 6.00
N THR A 80 8.83 2.12 5.90
CA THR A 80 9.24 0.88 6.54
C THR A 80 9.28 -0.21 5.48
N PHE A 81 10.05 -1.24 5.73
CA PHE A 81 10.08 -2.35 4.78
C PHE A 81 10.45 -3.65 5.49
N VAL A 82 10.13 -4.75 4.84
CA VAL A 82 10.52 -6.08 5.30
C VAL A 82 10.94 -6.90 4.07
N VAL A 83 11.89 -7.80 4.28
CA VAL A 83 12.36 -8.69 3.23
C VAL A 83 11.79 -10.07 3.48
N ILE A 84 11.17 -10.65 2.46
CA ILE A 84 10.57 -11.98 2.55
C ILE A 84 11.12 -12.83 1.42
N ASN A 85 11.43 -14.08 1.75
CA ASN A 85 11.91 -15.04 0.76
C ASN A 85 10.88 -16.16 0.67
N ASP A 86 10.31 -16.35 -0.51
CA ASP A 86 9.26 -17.36 -0.68
C ASP A 86 9.78 -18.67 -1.25
N GLY A 87 11.09 -18.85 -1.23
CA GLY A 87 11.70 -20.06 -1.74
C GLY A 87 12.09 -19.99 -3.20
N LYS A 88 11.53 -19.05 -3.92
CA LYS A 88 11.83 -18.85 -5.33
C LYS A 88 12.42 -17.49 -5.60
N LYS A 89 11.96 -16.52 -4.86
CA LYS A 89 12.28 -15.13 -5.11
C LYS A 89 12.29 -14.38 -3.80
N GLN A 90 13.14 -13.42 -3.72
CA GLN A 90 13.17 -12.53 -2.56
C GLN A 90 12.33 -11.31 -2.87
N TRP A 91 11.50 -10.94 -1.93
CA TRP A 91 10.63 -9.78 -2.06
C TRP A 91 10.99 -8.76 -0.99
N THR A 92 10.96 -7.51 -1.36
CA THR A 92 10.99 -6.42 -0.40
C THR A 92 9.61 -5.79 -0.42
N ILE A 93 9.02 -5.67 0.74
CA ILE A 93 7.66 -5.16 0.87
C ILE A 93 7.74 -3.85 1.63
N HIS A 94 7.22 -2.81 1.04
CA HIS A 94 7.38 -1.43 1.52
C HIS A 94 6.06 -0.82 1.94
N TRP A 95 6.12 0.03 2.95
CA TRP A 95 5.02 0.91 3.34
C TRP A 95 5.62 2.30 3.39
N VAL A 96 5.12 3.19 2.54
CA VAL A 96 5.69 4.53 2.39
C VAL A 96 4.61 5.57 2.68
N PRO A 97 4.82 6.44 3.67
CA PRO A 97 3.83 7.47 3.96
C PRO A 97 3.85 8.54 2.90
N LEU A 98 2.75 9.27 2.78
CA LEU A 98 2.64 10.32 1.78
C LEU A 98 2.97 11.67 2.41
N GLU A 99 3.73 12.45 1.69
CA GLU A 99 4.04 13.81 2.13
C GLU A 99 2.77 14.64 2.14
N GLY A 100 2.46 15.24 3.28
CA GLY A 100 1.29 16.10 3.39
C GLY A 100 -0.03 15.40 3.58
N TYR A 101 -0.05 14.07 3.55
CA TYR A 101 -1.28 13.30 3.68
C TYR A 101 -1.05 12.15 4.66
N PRO A 102 -0.97 12.45 5.96
CA PRO A 102 -0.53 11.45 6.96
C PRO A 102 -1.48 10.28 7.16
N ASP A 103 -2.68 10.34 6.63
CA ASP A 103 -3.65 9.27 6.80
C ASP A 103 -3.58 8.22 5.69
N TYR A 104 -2.60 8.32 4.81
CA TYR A 104 -2.46 7.39 3.69
C TYR A 104 -1.04 6.90 3.56
N CYS A 105 -0.88 5.67 3.05
CA CYS A 105 0.42 5.17 2.68
C CYS A 105 0.31 4.32 1.43
N VAL A 106 1.43 4.18 0.73
CA VAL A 106 1.52 3.27 -0.41
C VAL A 106 2.24 2.02 0.06
N HIS A 107 1.61 0.89 -0.19
CA HIS A 107 2.14 -0.42 0.16
C HIS A 107 2.44 -1.14 -1.14
N PHE A 108 3.70 -1.47 -1.37
CA PHE A 108 4.06 -2.08 -2.64
C PHE A 108 5.14 -3.14 -2.46
N PHE A 109 5.20 -4.03 -3.45
CA PHE A 109 6.13 -5.14 -3.48
C PHE A 109 7.20 -4.86 -4.52
N ALA A 110 8.44 -5.22 -4.19
CA ALA A 110 9.53 -5.14 -5.15
C ALA A 110 10.27 -6.46 -5.13
N GLY A 111 10.22 -7.18 -6.25
CA GLY A 111 10.93 -8.45 -6.35
C GLY A 111 12.40 -8.20 -6.69
N SER A 112 13.29 -8.97 -6.05
CA SER A 112 14.71 -8.82 -6.34
C SER A 112 15.10 -9.86 -7.34
N GLY A 113 14.69 -10.06 -8.25
CA GLY A 113 15.21 -10.74 -9.34
C GLY A 113 15.66 -12.08 -9.15
N GLN A 114 15.96 -12.60 -8.99
CA GLN A 114 16.40 -13.65 -9.21
C GLN A 114 16.90 -14.24 -8.85
#